data_65f85a49117f8971ba99ac9acc515b6f
#
_entry.id   65f85a49117f8971ba99ac9acc515b6f
#
_cell.length_a   1.000
_cell.length_b   1.000
_cell.length_c   1.000
_cell.angle_alpha   90.00
_cell.angle_beta   90.00
_cell.angle_gamma   90.00
#
_symmetry.space_group_name_H-M   'P 1'
#
loop_
_entity.id
_entity.type
_entity.pdbx_description
1 polymer ?
#
loop_
_entity_poly.entity_id
_entity_poly.type
_entity_poly.pdbx_seq_one_letter_code
_entity_poly.pdbx_strand_id
1 'polypeptide(L)'
;MRTICFYFQVHQPFRLKRYRFFDIGNDHYYYDDYNNEEIITRVAHRCYLPANKVILDLINATGGKFKVAYSISGVALEQLEMYAPEVIDSFKELAKTGAVEFLAETYAHSLASLRDEEEFTRQVKEHSKKIESLFGQKPTVFRNTELIYSDELGEMVANMGFKAMLTEGAKHVLGWKSPNYVYCNAYNPNLKLLLKNFKLSDDISFRFSNRSWSEWPLTVDKF
;
A
#
# COMPACT_ATOMS: atom_id res chain seq x y z
N MET A 1 -5.71 4.45 -25.48
CA MET A 1 -6.30 5.19 -24.34
C MET A 1 -5.22 5.33 -23.26
N ARG A 2 -5.04 6.51 -22.69
CA ARG A 2 -4.13 6.72 -21.55
C ARG A 2 -4.91 6.50 -20.26
N THR A 3 -4.32 5.78 -19.30
CA THR A 3 -4.96 5.48 -18.02
C THR A 3 -4.01 5.87 -16.88
N ILE A 4 -4.53 6.55 -15.88
CA ILE A 4 -3.82 6.83 -14.64
C ILE A 4 -4.35 5.86 -13.59
N CYS A 5 -3.45 5.08 -12.98
CA CYS A 5 -3.78 4.17 -11.90
C CYS A 5 -3.34 4.78 -10.57
N PHE A 6 -4.31 5.15 -9.74
CA PHE A 6 -4.05 5.58 -8.38
C PHE A 6 -4.04 4.38 -7.44
N TYR A 7 -2.99 4.28 -6.62
CA TYR A 7 -3.03 3.42 -5.45
C TYR A 7 -2.50 4.18 -4.22
N PHE A 8 -3.05 3.87 -3.07
CA PHE A 8 -2.66 4.46 -1.80
C PHE A 8 -2.07 3.39 -0.90
N GLN A 9 -0.94 3.71 -0.28
CA GLN A 9 -0.35 2.87 0.75
C GLN A 9 -0.79 3.36 2.12
N VAL A 10 -1.27 2.42 2.93
CA VAL A 10 -1.61 2.62 4.35
C VAL A 10 -0.74 1.71 5.19
N HIS A 11 0.21 2.30 5.89
CA HIS A 11 1.11 1.56 6.77
C HIS A 11 1.39 2.38 8.03
N GLN A 12 1.28 1.72 9.17
CA GLN A 12 1.72 2.22 10.47
C GLN A 12 2.40 1.07 11.22
N PRO A 13 3.68 1.21 11.57
CA PRO A 13 4.37 0.19 12.35
C PRO A 13 3.86 0.21 13.79
N PHE A 14 3.92 -0.93 14.47
CA PHE A 14 3.86 -0.93 15.92
C PHE A 14 5.11 -0.27 16.49
N ARG A 15 4.92 0.76 17.29
CA ARG A 15 6.00 1.44 17.98
C ARG A 15 6.36 0.69 19.23
N LEU A 16 7.67 0.56 19.46
CA LEU A 16 8.20 -0.11 20.62
C LEU A 16 8.48 0.93 21.71
N LYS A 17 8.18 0.57 22.97
CA LYS A 17 8.56 1.37 24.12
C LYS A 17 10.08 1.37 24.31
N ARG A 18 10.59 2.35 25.04
CA ARG A 18 12.01 2.37 25.43
C ARG A 18 12.29 1.17 26.30
N TYR A 19 13.13 0.23 25.80
CA TYR A 19 13.52 -0.98 26.47
C TYR A 19 14.92 -0.82 27.06
N ARG A 20 15.09 -1.13 28.35
CA ARG A 20 16.36 -0.97 29.06
C ARG A 20 17.03 -2.33 29.25
N PHE A 21 18.34 -2.31 29.49
CA PHE A 21 19.11 -3.53 29.77
C PHE A 21 18.47 -4.39 30.89
N PHE A 22 18.00 -3.76 31.97
CA PHE A 22 17.38 -4.45 33.11
C PHE A 22 15.97 -5.00 32.83
N ASP A 23 15.36 -4.63 31.72
CA ASP A 23 14.05 -5.15 31.31
C ASP A 23 14.21 -6.51 30.60
N ILE A 24 15.42 -6.83 30.12
CA ILE A 24 15.70 -8.08 29.39
C ILE A 24 15.42 -9.28 30.30
N GLY A 25 14.52 -10.16 29.83
CA GLY A 25 14.09 -11.35 30.59
C GLY A 25 13.09 -11.09 31.72
N ASN A 26 12.80 -9.83 32.06
CA ASN A 26 11.84 -9.44 33.09
C ASN A 26 10.55 -8.86 32.55
N ASP A 27 10.61 -8.16 31.44
CA ASP A 27 9.44 -7.59 30.76
C ASP A 27 9.45 -8.06 29.29
N HIS A 28 8.38 -8.75 28.88
CA HIS A 28 8.22 -9.27 27.52
C HIS A 28 7.19 -8.46 26.72
N TYR A 29 6.67 -7.39 27.27
CA TYR A 29 5.74 -6.50 26.59
C TYR A 29 6.50 -5.33 25.97
N TYR A 30 6.70 -5.36 24.65
CA TYR A 30 7.58 -4.44 23.93
C TYR A 30 6.88 -3.22 23.36
N TYR A 31 5.56 -3.25 23.25
CA TYR A 31 4.80 -2.22 22.53
C TYR A 31 4.53 -0.97 23.37
N ASP A 32 4.54 0.18 22.70
CA ASP A 32 4.16 1.47 23.25
C ASP A 32 2.69 1.75 22.87
N ASP A 33 1.76 1.18 23.61
CA ASP A 33 0.33 1.27 23.30
C ASP A 33 -0.16 2.70 23.28
N TYR A 34 0.31 3.52 24.21
CA TYR A 34 -0.10 4.93 24.29
C TYR A 34 0.24 5.68 22.98
N ASN A 35 1.48 5.55 22.51
CA ASN A 35 1.87 6.20 21.26
C ASN A 35 1.21 5.55 20.03
N ASN A 36 0.98 4.23 20.04
CA ASN A 36 0.29 3.56 18.96
C ASN A 36 -1.15 4.05 18.84
N GLU A 37 -1.90 4.08 19.95
CA GLU A 37 -3.27 4.58 20.00
C GLU A 37 -3.36 6.05 19.61
N GLU A 38 -2.53 6.91 20.20
CA GLU A 38 -2.53 8.36 19.93
C GLU A 38 -2.29 8.65 18.43
N ILE A 39 -1.30 7.99 17.84
CA ILE A 39 -0.94 8.22 16.44
C ILE A 39 -2.02 7.66 15.50
N ILE A 40 -2.50 6.44 15.74
CA ILE A 40 -3.55 5.83 14.91
C ILE A 40 -4.82 6.68 14.94
N THR A 41 -5.29 7.05 16.12
CA THR A 41 -6.49 7.89 16.26
C THR A 41 -6.34 9.23 15.57
N ARG A 42 -5.19 9.90 15.77
CA ARG A 42 -4.90 11.17 15.10
C ARG A 42 -4.88 11.05 13.58
N VAL A 43 -4.21 10.03 13.04
CA VAL A 43 -4.12 9.83 11.58
C VAL A 43 -5.47 9.37 11.02
N ALA A 44 -6.24 8.57 11.74
CA ALA A 44 -7.60 8.19 11.36
C ALA A 44 -8.46 9.43 11.08
N HIS A 45 -8.55 10.33 12.04
CA HIS A 45 -9.39 11.52 11.90
C HIS A 45 -8.84 12.59 10.96
N ARG A 46 -7.52 12.74 10.85
CA ARG A 46 -6.92 13.79 10.01
C ARG A 46 -6.67 13.36 8.57
N CYS A 47 -6.58 12.05 8.31
CA CYS A 47 -6.20 11.53 7.02
C CYS A 47 -7.17 10.47 6.50
N TYR A 48 -7.27 9.30 7.15
CA TYR A 48 -7.94 8.16 6.54
C TYR A 48 -9.44 8.37 6.34
N LEU A 49 -10.17 8.80 7.35
CA LEU A 49 -11.62 9.04 7.24
C LEU A 49 -11.95 10.14 6.22
N PRO A 50 -11.30 11.33 6.25
CA PRO A 50 -11.55 12.35 5.24
C PRO A 50 -11.20 11.90 3.83
N ALA A 51 -10.06 11.19 3.66
CA ALA A 51 -9.65 10.69 2.35
C ALA A 51 -10.63 9.65 1.80
N ASN A 52 -11.04 8.68 2.62
CA ASN A 52 -12.00 7.65 2.22
C ASN A 52 -13.35 8.26 1.85
N LYS A 53 -13.79 9.30 2.56
CA LYS A 53 -15.00 10.04 2.20
C LYS A 53 -14.89 10.69 0.82
N VAL A 54 -13.78 11.39 0.54
CA VAL A 54 -13.54 12.02 -0.78
C VAL A 54 -13.55 10.98 -1.89
N ILE A 55 -12.89 9.83 -1.68
CA ILE A 55 -12.87 8.73 -2.66
C ILE A 55 -14.27 8.16 -2.88
N LEU A 56 -15.05 7.95 -1.82
CA LEU A 56 -16.43 7.47 -1.92
C LEU A 56 -17.30 8.44 -2.70
N ASP A 57 -17.19 9.73 -2.40
CA ASP A 57 -17.93 10.79 -3.10
C ASP A 57 -17.58 10.83 -4.61
N LEU A 58 -16.29 10.68 -4.96
CA LEU A 58 -15.83 10.60 -6.34
C LEU A 58 -16.35 9.35 -7.07
N ILE A 59 -16.34 8.20 -6.43
CA ILE A 59 -16.90 6.96 -6.97
C ILE A 59 -18.38 7.14 -7.27
N ASN A 60 -19.14 7.69 -6.32
CA ASN A 60 -20.58 7.93 -6.47
C ASN A 60 -20.87 8.97 -7.57
N ALA A 61 -20.16 10.09 -7.58
CA ALA A 61 -20.32 11.16 -8.57
C ALA A 61 -20.02 10.70 -10.00
N THR A 62 -19.15 9.71 -10.17
CA THR A 62 -18.78 9.17 -11.48
C THR A 62 -19.56 7.91 -11.86
N GLY A 63 -20.51 7.48 -11.04
CA GLY A 63 -21.27 6.25 -11.25
C GLY A 63 -20.37 5.01 -11.31
N GLY A 64 -19.35 4.95 -10.44
CA GLY A 64 -18.39 3.83 -10.35
C GLY A 64 -17.32 3.80 -11.43
N LYS A 65 -17.20 4.84 -12.27
CA LYS A 65 -16.15 4.92 -13.29
C LYS A 65 -14.77 5.27 -12.71
N PHE A 66 -14.73 6.07 -11.64
CA PHE A 66 -13.51 6.31 -10.89
C PHE A 66 -13.16 5.07 -10.07
N LYS A 67 -11.96 4.58 -10.23
CA LYS A 67 -11.47 3.39 -9.53
C LYS A 67 -10.13 3.67 -8.88
N VAL A 68 -9.85 3.02 -7.76
CA VAL A 68 -8.61 3.17 -6.99
C VAL A 68 -8.22 1.86 -6.33
N ALA A 69 -6.94 1.74 -5.98
CA ALA A 69 -6.43 0.59 -5.23
C ALA A 69 -5.82 1.02 -3.89
N TYR A 70 -5.86 0.14 -2.91
CA TYR A 70 -5.22 0.31 -1.60
C TYR A 70 -4.30 -0.86 -1.28
N SER A 71 -3.12 -0.54 -0.76
CA SER A 71 -2.20 -1.46 -0.12
C SER A 71 -2.17 -1.11 1.37
N ILE A 72 -2.75 -1.96 2.20
CA ILE A 72 -2.87 -1.73 3.65
C ILE A 72 -2.16 -2.86 4.37
N SER A 73 -1.06 -2.58 5.09
CA SER A 73 -0.31 -3.64 5.76
C SER A 73 -1.12 -4.32 6.87
N GLY A 74 -0.84 -5.59 7.12
CA GLY A 74 -1.52 -6.37 8.17
C GLY A 74 -1.39 -5.72 9.55
N VAL A 75 -0.20 -5.26 9.90
CA VAL A 75 0.04 -4.55 11.18
C VAL A 75 -0.70 -3.20 11.29
N ALA A 76 -0.95 -2.53 10.16
CA ALA A 76 -1.80 -1.34 10.16
C ALA A 76 -3.27 -1.71 10.35
N LEU A 77 -3.74 -2.79 9.72
CA LEU A 77 -5.10 -3.30 9.92
C LEU A 77 -5.36 -3.68 11.37
N GLU A 78 -4.40 -4.37 12.01
CA GLU A 78 -4.52 -4.72 13.44
C GLU A 78 -4.65 -3.49 14.32
N GLN A 79 -3.81 -2.48 14.12
CA GLN A 79 -3.90 -1.25 14.89
C GLN A 79 -5.20 -0.48 14.63
N LEU A 80 -5.68 -0.47 13.38
CA LEU A 80 -6.97 0.13 13.05
C LEU A 80 -8.14 -0.62 13.71
N GLU A 81 -8.12 -1.95 13.74
CA GLU A 81 -9.13 -2.73 14.44
C GLU A 81 -9.13 -2.45 15.95
N MET A 82 -7.96 -2.22 16.55
CA MET A 82 -7.83 -1.95 17.99
C MET A 82 -8.21 -0.52 18.37
N TYR A 83 -7.76 0.49 17.60
CA TYR A 83 -7.78 1.87 18.04
C TYR A 83 -8.67 2.81 17.20
N ALA A 84 -9.07 2.38 16.00
CA ALA A 84 -9.90 3.18 15.10
C ALA A 84 -10.77 2.30 14.17
N PRO A 85 -11.64 1.46 14.71
CA PRO A 85 -12.44 0.51 13.93
C PRO A 85 -13.34 1.18 12.88
N GLU A 86 -13.73 2.44 13.08
CA GLU A 86 -14.49 3.24 12.13
C GLU A 86 -13.74 3.44 10.78
N VAL A 87 -12.41 3.39 10.79
CA VAL A 87 -11.61 3.42 9.55
C VAL A 87 -11.77 2.12 8.78
N ILE A 88 -11.76 0.97 9.47
CA ILE A 88 -12.04 -0.33 8.83
C ILE A 88 -13.44 -0.33 8.21
N ASP A 89 -14.43 0.21 8.90
CA ASP A 89 -15.80 0.29 8.36
C ASP A 89 -15.86 1.21 7.13
N SER A 90 -15.14 2.32 7.12
CA SER A 90 -15.04 3.19 5.95
C SER A 90 -14.40 2.49 4.75
N PHE A 91 -13.38 1.63 4.93
CA PHE A 91 -12.81 0.80 3.89
C PHE A 91 -13.78 -0.29 3.41
N LYS A 92 -14.59 -0.88 4.31
CA LYS A 92 -15.66 -1.83 3.92
C LYS A 92 -16.72 -1.16 3.04
N GLU A 93 -17.08 0.10 3.33
CA GLU A 93 -17.98 0.87 2.47
C GLU A 93 -17.40 1.07 1.08
N LEU A 94 -16.13 1.44 0.99
CA LEU A 94 -15.42 1.54 -0.28
C LEU A 94 -15.38 0.19 -1.03
N ALA A 95 -15.12 -0.91 -0.34
CA ALA A 95 -15.13 -2.26 -0.92
C ALA A 95 -16.47 -2.61 -1.56
N LYS A 96 -17.59 -2.27 -0.91
CA LYS A 96 -18.95 -2.53 -1.39
C LYS A 96 -19.28 -1.85 -2.72
N THR A 97 -18.57 -0.77 -3.06
CA THR A 97 -18.79 -0.06 -4.34
C THR A 97 -18.37 -0.86 -5.56
N GLY A 98 -17.50 -1.87 -5.40
CA GLY A 98 -16.88 -2.61 -6.51
C GLY A 98 -15.88 -1.78 -7.34
N ALA A 99 -15.59 -0.53 -6.94
CA ALA A 99 -14.66 0.37 -7.61
C ALA A 99 -13.30 0.48 -6.90
N VAL A 100 -13.10 -0.27 -5.83
CA VAL A 100 -11.85 -0.29 -5.04
C VAL A 100 -11.26 -1.69 -5.04
N GLU A 101 -9.96 -1.78 -5.32
CA GLU A 101 -9.18 -3.02 -5.25
C GLU A 101 -8.21 -2.96 -4.06
N PHE A 102 -8.20 -4.03 -3.26
CA PHE A 102 -7.22 -4.19 -2.19
C PHE A 102 -6.08 -5.10 -2.65
N LEU A 103 -4.85 -4.58 -2.54
CA LEU A 103 -3.64 -5.25 -2.97
C LEU A 103 -3.11 -6.18 -1.87
N ALA A 104 -2.38 -7.23 -2.27
CA ALA A 104 -1.58 -7.99 -1.32
C ALA A 104 -0.21 -7.34 -1.08
N GLU A 105 0.30 -7.48 0.13
CA GLU A 105 1.67 -7.15 0.51
C GLU A 105 2.19 -8.12 1.59
N THR A 106 3.40 -7.93 2.10
CA THR A 106 3.86 -8.65 3.30
C THR A 106 3.10 -8.15 4.53
N TYR A 107 2.67 -9.06 5.40
CA TYR A 107 1.82 -8.73 6.55
C TYR A 107 2.40 -7.64 7.45
N ALA A 108 3.67 -7.80 7.81
CA ALA A 108 4.38 -6.86 8.68
C ALA A 108 5.10 -5.72 7.92
N HIS A 109 4.83 -5.53 6.63
CA HIS A 109 5.59 -4.60 5.78
C HIS A 109 7.10 -4.87 5.84
N SER A 110 7.45 -6.15 5.76
CA SER A 110 8.80 -6.65 6.00
C SER A 110 9.66 -6.72 4.73
N LEU A 111 10.96 -6.81 4.93
CA LEU A 111 11.95 -7.04 3.87
C LEU A 111 12.27 -8.55 3.68
N ALA A 112 11.39 -9.45 4.13
CA ALA A 112 11.59 -10.89 4.02
C ALA A 112 11.87 -11.36 2.59
N SER A 113 11.32 -10.67 1.59
CA SER A 113 11.56 -10.94 0.17
C SER A 113 13.05 -10.92 -0.25
N LEU A 114 13.92 -10.29 0.56
CA LEU A 114 15.35 -10.19 0.26
C LEU A 114 16.17 -11.36 0.80
N ARG A 115 15.63 -12.14 1.73
CA ARG A 115 16.44 -13.12 2.47
C ARG A 115 15.75 -14.42 2.78
N ASP A 116 14.45 -14.44 2.97
CA ASP A 116 13.71 -15.59 3.50
C ASP A 116 12.40 -15.77 2.70
N GLU A 117 12.45 -16.67 1.73
CA GLU A 117 11.33 -16.97 0.84
C GLU A 117 10.15 -17.62 1.58
N GLU A 118 10.44 -18.46 2.59
CA GLU A 118 9.40 -19.13 3.35
C GLU A 118 8.62 -18.11 4.19
N GLU A 119 9.32 -17.24 4.91
CA GLU A 119 8.71 -16.18 5.70
C GLU A 119 7.97 -15.16 4.80
N PHE A 120 8.56 -14.79 3.68
CA PHE A 120 7.90 -13.94 2.69
C PHE A 120 6.56 -14.54 2.24
N THR A 121 6.58 -15.81 1.83
CA THR A 121 5.39 -16.52 1.36
C THR A 121 4.34 -16.65 2.47
N ARG A 122 4.76 -16.92 3.71
CA ARG A 122 3.89 -17.00 4.89
C ARG A 122 3.16 -15.67 5.10
N GLN A 123 3.90 -14.56 5.14
CA GLN A 123 3.33 -13.22 5.36
C GLN A 123 2.35 -12.81 4.26
N VAL A 124 2.68 -13.06 2.99
CA VAL A 124 1.79 -12.74 1.86
C VAL A 124 0.49 -13.54 1.92
N LYS A 125 0.55 -14.83 2.28
CA LYS A 125 -0.64 -15.67 2.45
C LYS A 125 -1.50 -15.20 3.62
N GLU A 126 -0.89 -14.87 4.74
CA GLU A 126 -1.57 -14.36 5.93
C GLU A 126 -2.26 -13.02 5.64
N HIS A 127 -1.54 -12.10 5.00
CA HIS A 127 -2.09 -10.82 4.57
C HIS A 127 -3.30 -10.99 3.62
N SER A 128 -3.16 -11.84 2.62
CA SER A 128 -4.25 -12.09 1.65
C SER A 128 -5.51 -12.62 2.33
N LYS A 129 -5.36 -13.52 3.31
CA LYS A 129 -6.50 -14.01 4.13
C LYS A 129 -7.12 -12.89 4.96
N LYS A 130 -6.31 -12.00 5.54
CA LYS A 130 -6.79 -10.86 6.32
C LYS A 130 -7.62 -9.90 5.45
N ILE A 131 -7.12 -9.54 4.26
CA ILE A 131 -7.85 -8.73 3.29
C ILE A 131 -9.16 -9.38 2.88
N GLU A 132 -9.14 -10.67 2.54
CA GLU A 132 -10.34 -11.40 2.14
C GLU A 132 -11.38 -11.45 3.27
N SER A 133 -10.94 -11.64 4.52
CA SER A 133 -11.83 -11.69 5.69
C SER A 133 -12.49 -10.33 5.99
N LEU A 134 -11.76 -9.22 5.81
CA LEU A 134 -12.26 -7.88 6.13
C LEU A 134 -13.11 -7.27 5.01
N PHE A 135 -12.71 -7.48 3.75
CA PHE A 135 -13.27 -6.77 2.61
C PHE A 135 -13.96 -7.67 1.57
N GLY A 136 -13.93 -9.00 1.78
CA GLY A 136 -14.55 -9.96 0.87
C GLY A 136 -13.87 -10.06 -0.50
N GLN A 137 -12.66 -9.52 -0.66
CA GLN A 137 -11.90 -9.51 -1.90
C GLN A 137 -10.63 -10.34 -1.74
N LYS A 138 -10.45 -11.33 -2.61
CA LYS A 138 -9.17 -12.05 -2.73
C LYS A 138 -8.22 -11.21 -3.57
N PRO A 139 -7.07 -10.75 -3.03
CA PRO A 139 -6.13 -9.95 -3.79
C PRO A 139 -5.59 -10.69 -5.03
N THR A 140 -5.50 -9.98 -6.14
CA THR A 140 -4.93 -10.51 -7.40
C THR A 140 -3.70 -9.75 -7.86
N VAL A 141 -3.43 -8.60 -7.26
CA VAL A 141 -2.27 -7.76 -7.50
C VAL A 141 -1.43 -7.67 -6.24
N PHE A 142 -0.13 -7.74 -6.40
CA PHE A 142 0.83 -7.69 -5.30
C PHE A 142 1.63 -6.38 -5.31
N ARG A 143 1.92 -5.85 -4.13
CA ARG A 143 2.82 -4.72 -3.93
C ARG A 143 3.86 -5.09 -2.87
N ASN A 144 5.14 -5.17 -3.27
CA ASN A 144 6.19 -5.45 -2.30
C ASN A 144 6.56 -4.22 -1.47
N THR A 145 7.09 -4.48 -0.28
CA THR A 145 7.66 -3.45 0.61
C THR A 145 8.65 -2.59 -0.17
N GLU A 146 8.52 -1.26 -0.04
CA GLU A 146 9.33 -0.26 -0.74
C GLU A 146 9.36 -0.40 -2.27
N LEU A 147 8.41 -1.14 -2.87
CA LEU A 147 8.35 -1.46 -4.30
C LEU A 147 9.58 -2.22 -4.82
N ILE A 148 10.33 -2.86 -3.94
CA ILE A 148 11.50 -3.66 -4.28
C ILE A 148 11.10 -4.76 -5.26
N TYR A 149 11.89 -4.92 -6.30
CA TYR A 149 11.67 -5.88 -7.35
C TYR A 149 12.99 -6.49 -7.84
N SER A 150 12.95 -7.78 -8.11
CA SER A 150 13.88 -8.50 -8.98
C SER A 150 13.08 -9.50 -9.84
N ASP A 151 13.67 -10.05 -10.88
CA ASP A 151 12.96 -11.00 -11.74
C ASP A 151 12.66 -12.32 -11.01
N GLU A 152 13.53 -12.75 -10.09
CA GLU A 152 13.32 -13.91 -9.22
C GLU A 152 12.14 -13.67 -8.26
N LEU A 153 12.08 -12.49 -7.65
CA LEU A 153 10.96 -12.12 -6.79
C LEU A 153 9.65 -12.08 -7.60
N GLY A 154 9.68 -11.56 -8.82
CA GLY A 154 8.53 -11.54 -9.70
C GLY A 154 8.05 -12.96 -10.07
N GLU A 155 8.96 -13.89 -10.34
CA GLU A 155 8.63 -15.30 -10.58
C GLU A 155 7.98 -15.93 -9.34
N MET A 156 8.53 -15.68 -8.16
CA MET A 156 7.98 -16.15 -6.89
C MET A 156 6.54 -15.64 -6.68
N VAL A 157 6.30 -14.35 -6.93
CA VAL A 157 4.97 -13.73 -6.85
C VAL A 157 4.00 -14.33 -7.87
N ALA A 158 4.46 -14.58 -9.10
CA ALA A 158 3.66 -15.24 -10.12
C ALA A 158 3.27 -16.66 -9.72
N ASN A 159 4.20 -17.43 -9.13
CA ASN A 159 3.96 -18.80 -8.63
C ASN A 159 2.97 -18.83 -7.46
N MET A 160 2.83 -17.74 -6.70
CA MET A 160 1.76 -17.58 -5.72
C MET A 160 0.38 -17.28 -6.34
N GLY A 161 0.30 -17.08 -7.66
CA GLY A 161 -0.95 -16.90 -8.42
C GLY A 161 -1.38 -15.45 -8.62
N PHE A 162 -0.53 -14.47 -8.32
CA PHE A 162 -0.81 -13.07 -8.62
C PHE A 162 -0.71 -12.79 -10.13
N LYS A 163 -1.54 -11.86 -10.61
CA LYS A 163 -1.63 -11.46 -12.03
C LYS A 163 -0.76 -10.26 -12.37
N ALA A 164 -0.53 -9.41 -11.39
CA ALA A 164 0.28 -8.20 -11.56
C ALA A 164 1.00 -7.84 -10.26
N MET A 165 2.07 -7.05 -10.42
CA MET A 165 2.86 -6.53 -9.31
C MET A 165 3.18 -5.05 -9.55
N LEU A 166 3.05 -4.25 -8.48
CA LEU A 166 3.54 -2.88 -8.47
C LEU A 166 5.03 -2.87 -8.14
N THR A 167 5.80 -2.14 -8.93
CA THR A 167 7.25 -2.07 -8.76
C THR A 167 7.76 -0.64 -8.88
N GLU A 168 8.97 -0.43 -8.43
CA GLU A 168 9.69 0.81 -8.68
C GLU A 168 10.08 0.93 -10.16
N GLY A 169 9.87 2.10 -10.74
CA GLY A 169 10.34 2.42 -12.08
C GLY A 169 11.79 2.94 -12.07
N ALA A 170 12.73 2.14 -11.60
CA ALA A 170 14.13 2.55 -11.40
C ALA A 170 14.80 2.97 -12.72
N LYS A 171 15.15 4.25 -12.81
CA LYS A 171 15.68 4.87 -14.05
C LYS A 171 16.95 4.18 -14.58
N HIS A 172 17.83 3.72 -13.69
CA HIS A 172 19.07 3.04 -14.08
C HIS A 172 18.81 1.66 -14.71
N VAL A 173 17.68 1.00 -14.39
CA VAL A 173 17.23 -0.26 -15.00
C VAL A 173 16.48 0.00 -16.30
N LEU A 174 15.57 0.98 -16.28
CA LEU A 174 14.77 1.32 -17.46
C LEU A 174 15.59 1.96 -18.58
N GLY A 175 16.66 2.70 -18.24
CA GLY A 175 17.44 3.47 -19.20
C GLY A 175 16.56 4.52 -19.90
N TRP A 176 16.40 4.36 -21.22
CA TRP A 176 15.56 5.23 -22.05
C TRP A 176 14.08 4.85 -22.07
N LYS A 177 13.71 3.70 -21.52
CA LYS A 177 12.32 3.21 -21.49
C LYS A 177 11.47 4.01 -20.50
N SER A 178 10.20 4.16 -20.81
CA SER A 178 9.25 4.88 -19.96
C SER A 178 8.61 3.97 -18.90
N PRO A 179 8.43 4.44 -17.65
CA PRO A 179 7.66 3.70 -16.65
C PRO A 179 6.15 3.65 -16.96
N ASN A 180 5.69 4.37 -17.97
CA ASN A 180 4.25 4.48 -18.32
C ASN A 180 3.76 3.33 -19.22
N TYR A 181 4.57 2.32 -19.47
CA TYR A 181 4.17 1.10 -20.16
C TYR A 181 3.95 -0.05 -19.16
N VAL A 182 3.08 -0.98 -19.56
CA VAL A 182 2.95 -2.24 -18.85
C VAL A 182 4.08 -3.16 -19.29
N TYR A 183 4.84 -3.64 -18.32
CA TYR A 183 5.90 -4.63 -18.54
C TYR A 183 5.44 -6.02 -18.10
N CYS A 184 6.27 -7.00 -18.24
CA CYS A 184 6.08 -8.34 -17.68
C CYS A 184 7.37 -8.82 -17.02
N ASN A 185 7.24 -9.77 -16.11
CA ASN A 185 8.38 -10.44 -15.52
C ASN A 185 9.15 -11.23 -16.58
N ALA A 186 10.48 -11.24 -16.50
CA ALA A 186 11.32 -11.90 -17.49
C ALA A 186 11.21 -13.43 -17.47
N TYR A 187 11.04 -14.01 -16.27
CA TYR A 187 10.92 -15.46 -16.09
C TYR A 187 9.49 -15.98 -16.24
N ASN A 188 8.50 -15.15 -15.88
CA ASN A 188 7.09 -15.49 -16.03
C ASN A 188 6.30 -14.33 -16.68
N PRO A 189 6.16 -14.31 -18.02
CA PRO A 189 5.50 -13.22 -18.75
C PRO A 189 4.00 -13.02 -18.43
N ASN A 190 3.39 -13.96 -17.73
CA ASN A 190 2.00 -13.84 -17.29
C ASN A 190 1.86 -12.79 -16.18
N LEU A 191 2.88 -12.60 -15.33
CA LEU A 191 2.90 -11.54 -14.33
C LEU A 191 3.14 -10.18 -15.01
N LYS A 192 2.16 -9.29 -14.89
CA LYS A 192 2.29 -7.92 -15.40
C LYS A 192 2.93 -7.02 -14.35
N LEU A 193 3.80 -6.11 -14.81
CA LEU A 193 4.49 -5.16 -13.95
C LEU A 193 3.99 -3.77 -14.24
N LEU A 194 3.50 -3.10 -13.21
CA LEU A 194 3.07 -1.71 -13.23
C LEU A 194 4.10 -0.88 -12.48
N LEU A 195 4.82 -0.04 -13.20
CA LEU A 195 5.93 0.72 -12.66
C LEU A 195 5.46 2.07 -12.13
N LYS A 196 5.96 2.46 -10.95
CA LYS A 196 5.66 3.77 -10.38
C LYS A 196 6.23 4.89 -11.28
N ASN A 197 5.38 5.82 -11.68
CA ASN A 197 5.83 7.09 -12.24
C ASN A 197 6.20 8.03 -11.09
N PHE A 198 7.48 8.14 -10.78
CA PHE A 198 7.96 8.96 -9.67
C PHE A 198 7.56 10.41 -9.78
N LYS A 199 7.71 11.00 -10.98
CA LYS A 199 7.44 12.43 -11.19
C LYS A 199 5.99 12.76 -10.84
N LEU A 200 5.04 12.02 -11.41
CA LEU A 200 3.62 12.24 -11.13
C LEU A 200 3.24 11.88 -9.69
N SER A 201 3.86 10.83 -9.12
CA SER A 201 3.64 10.46 -7.72
C SER A 201 4.12 11.55 -6.77
N ASP A 202 5.29 12.13 -7.01
CA ASP A 202 5.86 13.21 -6.19
C ASP A 202 5.07 14.52 -6.35
N ASP A 203 4.51 14.76 -7.53
CA ASP A 203 3.66 15.91 -7.77
C ASP A 203 2.44 15.87 -6.83
N ILE A 204 1.80 14.71 -6.69
CA ILE A 204 0.64 14.56 -5.79
C ILE A 204 1.07 14.50 -4.32
N SER A 205 2.09 13.70 -4.00
CA SER A 205 2.45 13.42 -2.60
C SER A 205 3.11 14.60 -1.90
N PHE A 206 3.85 15.44 -2.63
CA PHE A 206 4.67 16.49 -2.06
C PHE A 206 4.37 17.88 -2.65
N ARG A 207 4.38 18.04 -3.98
CA ARG A 207 4.32 19.36 -4.63
C ARG A 207 2.95 19.99 -4.58
N PHE A 208 1.89 19.18 -4.64
CA PHE A 208 0.50 19.68 -4.58
C PHE A 208 0.24 20.55 -3.34
N SER A 209 0.74 20.16 -2.18
CA SER A 209 0.55 20.87 -0.90
C SER A 209 1.71 21.82 -0.54
N ASN A 210 2.82 21.77 -1.28
CA ASN A 210 4.00 22.54 -0.97
C ASN A 210 3.93 23.97 -1.53
N ARG A 211 3.49 24.93 -0.72
CA ARG A 211 3.39 26.34 -1.10
C ARG A 211 4.74 27.01 -1.38
N SER A 212 5.85 26.43 -0.95
CA SER A 212 7.20 26.95 -1.22
C SER A 212 7.81 26.39 -2.51
N TRP A 213 7.10 25.47 -3.21
CA TRP A 213 7.55 25.02 -4.51
C TRP A 213 7.46 26.14 -5.54
N SER A 214 8.53 26.32 -6.33
CA SER A 214 8.67 27.46 -7.26
C SER A 214 7.58 27.57 -8.33
N GLU A 215 6.94 26.44 -8.67
CA GLU A 215 5.86 26.37 -9.67
C GLU A 215 4.47 26.22 -9.04
N TRP A 216 4.35 26.41 -7.72
CA TRP A 216 3.07 26.35 -7.03
C TRP A 216 2.09 27.41 -7.56
N PRO A 217 0.79 27.14 -7.69
CA PRO A 217 0.08 25.92 -7.35
C PRO A 217 0.20 24.83 -8.45
N LEU A 218 0.20 23.58 -8.05
CA LEU A 218 0.03 22.46 -8.96
C LEU A 218 -1.45 22.36 -9.32
N THR A 219 -1.77 22.65 -10.56
CA THR A 219 -3.13 22.58 -11.11
C THR A 219 -3.27 21.40 -12.06
N VAL A 220 -4.49 21.02 -12.44
CA VAL A 220 -4.76 19.86 -13.30
C VAL A 220 -4.10 20.00 -14.67
N ASP A 221 -4.03 21.21 -15.20
CA ASP A 221 -3.37 21.51 -16.49
C ASP A 221 -1.86 21.39 -16.45
N LYS A 222 -1.25 21.51 -15.26
CA LYS A 222 0.19 21.26 -15.05
C LYS A 222 0.52 19.79 -14.78
N PHE A 223 -0.44 19.01 -14.26
CA PHE A 223 -0.28 17.59 -13.98
C PHE A 223 -0.48 16.75 -15.25
#